data_f7870c4757cdf57dd7aa68e5c2590fa7
#
_entry.id   f7870c4757cdf57dd7aa68e5c2590fa7
#
_cell.length_a   1.000
_cell.length_b   1.000
_cell.length_c   1.000
_cell.angle_alpha   90.00
_cell.angle_beta   90.00
_cell.angle_gamma   90.00
#
_symmetry.space_group_name_H-M   'P 1'
#
loop_
_entity.id
_entity.type
_entity.pdbx_description
1 polymer ?
#
loop_
_entity_poly.entity_id
_entity_poly.type
_entity_poly.pdbx_seq_one_letter_code
_entity_poly.pdbx_strand_id
1 'polypeptide(L)'
;IVSFQSSAETKQRLEKFFLEFERAKQRKSSIRIVHYGDSQIEGDRVSGKIRSELRKELGGYGQGMIPIYTQSVPNGVSYTYSSNWEFYSVLKPIKGFNRYGLPLSAIKAIEDSSSAKASLSIHFHRLPQCDLKIYYSSPNRENRILISNDQTQISDVAVAAGANLKHIVIPKEQITTNLKLECDAGLELYGLDISAD
;
A
#
# COMPACT_ATOMS: atom_id res chain seq x y z
N ILE A 1 -17.81 -21.19 26.56
CA ILE A 1 -16.65 -21.85 25.94
C ILE A 1 -17.06 -22.13 24.49
N VAL A 2 -16.46 -21.45 23.53
CA VAL A 2 -16.68 -21.75 22.10
C VAL A 2 -15.76 -22.92 21.76
N SER A 3 -16.35 -24.07 21.45
CA SER A 3 -15.58 -25.22 20.96
C SER A 3 -15.36 -25.08 19.46
N PHE A 4 -14.12 -25.10 19.03
CA PHE A 4 -13.77 -25.08 17.62
C PHE A 4 -13.68 -26.54 17.11
N GLN A 5 -14.67 -26.95 16.33
CA GLN A 5 -14.60 -28.25 15.64
C GLN A 5 -13.83 -28.09 14.36
N SER A 6 -12.70 -28.75 14.23
CA SER A 6 -11.87 -28.72 13.03
C SER A 6 -11.44 -30.14 12.63
N SER A 7 -11.26 -30.36 11.32
CA SER A 7 -10.68 -31.59 10.80
C SER A 7 -9.23 -31.75 11.26
N ALA A 8 -8.72 -32.99 11.22
CA ALA A 8 -7.31 -33.25 11.56
C ALA A 8 -6.35 -32.43 10.66
N GLU A 9 -6.67 -32.25 9.39
CA GLU A 9 -5.90 -31.44 8.46
C GLU A 9 -5.90 -29.96 8.86
N THR A 10 -7.02 -29.40 9.28
CA THR A 10 -7.12 -28.04 9.75
C THR A 10 -6.30 -27.82 11.02
N LYS A 11 -6.30 -28.78 11.95
CA LYS A 11 -5.47 -28.74 13.15
C LYS A 11 -3.97 -28.70 12.80
N GLN A 12 -3.54 -29.58 11.90
CA GLN A 12 -2.13 -29.61 11.45
C GLN A 12 -1.71 -28.30 10.78
N ARG A 13 -2.57 -27.69 9.96
CA ARG A 13 -2.30 -26.39 9.33
C ARG A 13 -2.18 -25.27 10.36
N LEU A 14 -3.03 -25.26 11.38
CA LEU A 14 -2.96 -24.31 12.48
C LEU A 14 -1.70 -24.50 13.32
N GLU A 15 -1.33 -25.73 13.66
CA GLU A 15 -0.07 -26.01 14.36
C GLU A 15 1.14 -25.50 13.59
N LYS A 16 1.19 -25.76 12.27
CA LYS A 16 2.25 -25.23 11.40
C LYS A 16 2.27 -23.70 11.42
N PHE A 17 1.11 -23.06 11.32
CA PHE A 17 1.00 -21.60 11.40
C PHE A 17 1.57 -21.07 12.72
N PHE A 18 1.20 -21.62 13.85
CA PHE A 18 1.69 -21.18 15.16
C PHE A 18 3.18 -21.44 15.34
N LEU A 19 3.72 -22.54 14.81
CA LEU A 19 5.15 -22.78 14.82
C LEU A 19 5.94 -21.74 14.01
N GLU A 20 5.45 -21.38 12.83
CA GLU A 20 6.08 -20.30 12.02
C GLU A 20 5.96 -18.94 12.70
N PHE A 21 4.84 -18.69 13.36
CA PHE A 21 4.62 -17.48 14.15
C PHE A 21 5.63 -17.35 15.31
N GLU A 22 5.83 -18.40 16.09
CA GLU A 22 6.84 -18.42 17.15
C GLU A 22 8.27 -18.29 16.61
N ARG A 23 8.57 -18.92 15.49
CA ARG A 23 9.87 -18.77 14.81
C ARG A 23 10.12 -17.33 14.37
N ALA A 24 9.12 -16.67 13.81
CA ALA A 24 9.23 -15.28 13.38
C ALA A 24 9.46 -14.35 14.58
N LYS A 25 8.77 -14.59 15.70
CA LYS A 25 8.97 -13.87 16.96
C LYS A 25 10.41 -14.00 17.45
N GLN A 26 10.96 -15.22 17.48
CA GLN A 26 12.33 -15.48 17.92
C GLN A 26 13.38 -14.83 16.99
N ARG A 27 13.13 -14.86 15.67
CA ARG A 27 14.05 -14.31 14.67
C ARG A 27 13.90 -12.80 14.47
N LYS A 28 12.89 -12.18 15.09
CA LYS A 28 12.49 -10.78 14.86
C LYS A 28 12.22 -10.49 13.38
N SER A 29 11.70 -11.47 12.66
CA SER A 29 11.33 -11.33 11.24
C SER A 29 9.89 -10.88 11.09
N SER A 30 9.59 -10.19 9.99
CA SER A 30 8.23 -9.73 9.69
C SER A 30 7.31 -10.89 9.32
N ILE A 31 6.04 -10.80 9.74
CA ILE A 31 4.97 -11.72 9.34
C ILE A 31 4.00 -10.97 8.45
N ARG A 32 3.75 -11.51 7.28
CA ARG A 32 2.76 -10.95 6.34
C ARG A 32 1.50 -11.80 6.36
N ILE A 33 0.38 -11.18 6.73
CA ILE A 33 -0.94 -11.83 6.76
C ILE A 33 -1.79 -11.21 5.67
N VAL A 34 -2.31 -12.06 4.78
CA VAL A 34 -3.27 -11.66 3.75
C VAL A 34 -4.66 -12.09 4.21
N HIS A 35 -5.54 -11.12 4.38
CA HIS A 35 -6.90 -11.34 4.85
C HIS A 35 -7.89 -11.17 3.68
N TYR A 36 -8.59 -12.22 3.33
CA TYR A 36 -9.63 -12.23 2.32
C TYR A 36 -11.01 -12.20 2.98
N GLY A 37 -11.94 -11.45 2.42
CA GLY A 37 -13.31 -11.34 2.91
C GLY A 37 -14.14 -10.43 2.01
N ASP A 38 -15.33 -10.16 2.47
CA ASP A 38 -16.29 -9.25 1.83
C ASP A 38 -16.18 -7.81 2.38
N SER A 39 -17.21 -7.01 2.18
CA SER A 39 -17.28 -5.62 2.66
C SER A 39 -17.13 -5.46 4.18
N GLN A 40 -17.23 -6.52 4.98
CA GLN A 40 -17.04 -6.43 6.42
C GLN A 40 -15.59 -6.20 6.83
N ILE A 41 -14.62 -6.61 6.00
CA ILE A 41 -13.19 -6.33 6.23
C ILE A 41 -12.74 -5.01 5.63
N GLU A 42 -13.60 -4.35 4.87
CA GLU A 42 -13.32 -3.05 4.25
C GLU A 42 -13.06 -1.97 5.31
N GLY A 43 -12.19 -1.01 5.00
CA GLY A 43 -11.85 0.09 5.91
C GLY A 43 -11.03 -0.32 7.13
N ASP A 44 -10.35 -1.46 7.05
CA ASP A 44 -9.42 -1.96 8.08
C ASP A 44 -10.09 -2.25 9.45
N ARG A 45 -11.40 -2.41 9.48
CA ARG A 45 -12.14 -2.63 10.74
C ARG A 45 -11.74 -3.92 11.46
N VAL A 46 -11.74 -5.04 10.74
CA VAL A 46 -11.34 -6.36 11.28
C VAL A 46 -9.82 -6.50 11.25
N SER A 47 -9.21 -6.21 10.11
CA SER A 47 -7.75 -6.32 9.89
C SER A 47 -6.97 -5.43 10.86
N GLY A 48 -7.45 -4.22 11.13
CA GLY A 48 -6.86 -3.30 12.09
C GLY A 48 -6.88 -3.83 13.52
N LYS A 49 -7.99 -4.46 13.93
CA LYS A 49 -8.09 -5.09 15.25
C LYS A 49 -7.13 -6.28 15.37
N ILE A 50 -7.11 -7.18 14.38
CA ILE A 50 -6.20 -8.33 14.36
C ILE A 50 -4.75 -7.83 14.43
N ARG A 51 -4.37 -6.86 13.61
CA ARG A 51 -3.03 -6.25 13.61
C ARG A 51 -2.68 -5.65 14.96
N SER A 52 -3.63 -4.95 15.60
CA SER A 52 -3.44 -4.37 16.93
C SER A 52 -3.14 -5.42 17.99
N GLU A 53 -3.87 -6.54 18.00
CA GLU A 53 -3.64 -7.61 18.97
C GLU A 53 -2.31 -8.34 18.69
N LEU A 54 -2.02 -8.63 17.42
CA LEU A 54 -0.74 -9.27 17.05
C LEU A 54 0.47 -8.40 17.43
N ARG A 55 0.37 -7.08 17.31
CA ARG A 55 1.45 -6.15 17.72
C ARG A 55 1.71 -6.16 19.22
N LYS A 56 0.70 -6.40 20.04
CA LYS A 56 0.90 -6.54 21.51
C LYS A 56 1.78 -7.74 21.83
N GLU A 57 1.65 -8.82 21.07
CA GLU A 57 2.38 -10.08 21.27
C GLU A 57 3.76 -10.08 20.59
N LEU A 58 3.85 -9.50 19.39
CA LEU A 58 5.04 -9.59 18.54
C LEU A 58 5.86 -8.31 18.51
N GLY A 59 5.27 -7.20 18.89
CA GLY A 59 5.82 -5.89 18.55
C GLY A 59 5.60 -5.55 17.05
N GLY A 60 6.43 -4.64 16.52
CA GLY A 60 6.40 -4.22 15.13
C GLY A 60 5.44 -3.07 14.83
N TYR A 61 5.60 -2.47 13.65
CA TYR A 61 4.95 -1.20 13.32
C TYR A 61 4.23 -1.19 11.96
N GLY A 62 4.52 -2.13 11.08
CA GLY A 62 4.01 -2.13 9.71
C GLY A 62 2.49 -2.13 9.61
N GLN A 63 1.95 -1.38 8.67
CA GLN A 63 0.52 -1.38 8.34
C GLN A 63 0.22 -2.32 7.17
N GLY A 64 1.27 -2.71 6.44
CA GLY A 64 1.20 -3.52 5.25
C GLY A 64 0.78 -2.70 4.03
N MET A 65 0.23 -3.38 3.03
CA MET A 65 -0.21 -2.78 1.80
C MET A 65 -1.47 -1.94 2.00
N ILE A 66 -1.42 -0.68 1.59
CA ILE A 66 -2.54 0.27 1.60
C ILE A 66 -2.86 0.62 0.15
N PRO A 67 -4.10 0.42 -0.31
CA PRO A 67 -4.50 0.82 -1.66
C PRO A 67 -4.32 2.31 -1.87
N ILE A 68 -3.85 2.72 -3.07
CA ILE A 68 -3.70 4.14 -3.41
C ILE A 68 -5.05 4.83 -3.62
N TYR A 69 -6.07 4.08 -3.96
CA TYR A 69 -7.44 4.54 -4.11
C TYR A 69 -8.40 3.51 -3.52
N THR A 70 -9.33 3.96 -2.71
CA THR A 70 -10.36 3.13 -2.09
C THR A 70 -11.61 3.98 -1.82
N GLN A 71 -12.78 3.36 -1.84
CA GLN A 71 -14.04 4.02 -1.48
C GLN A 71 -14.18 4.24 0.04
N SER A 72 -13.49 3.42 0.84
CA SER A 72 -13.41 3.59 2.29
C SER A 72 -12.04 4.10 2.67
N VAL A 73 -12.00 5.09 3.55
CA VAL A 73 -10.75 5.71 4.02
C VAL A 73 -9.91 4.65 4.75
N PRO A 74 -8.68 4.35 4.28
CA PRO A 74 -7.79 3.46 5.00
C PRO A 74 -7.49 4.02 6.40
N ASN A 75 -7.45 3.17 7.40
CA ASN A 75 -7.15 3.59 8.75
C ASN A 75 -5.71 4.14 8.82
N GLY A 76 -5.56 5.39 9.21
CA GLY A 76 -4.25 6.03 9.43
C GLY A 76 -3.64 6.78 8.24
N VAL A 77 -4.28 6.76 7.05
CA VAL A 77 -3.81 7.49 5.86
C VAL A 77 -5.00 8.12 5.14
N SER A 78 -4.85 9.35 4.68
CA SER A 78 -5.81 10.00 3.78
C SER A 78 -5.11 10.58 2.55
N TYR A 79 -5.87 10.74 1.46
CA TYR A 79 -5.36 11.17 0.17
C TYR A 79 -6.09 12.40 -0.35
N THR A 80 -5.33 13.30 -0.99
CA THR A 80 -5.88 14.40 -1.79
C THR A 80 -5.29 14.33 -3.19
N TYR A 81 -6.14 14.33 -4.20
CA TYR A 81 -5.78 14.17 -5.61
C TYR A 81 -6.04 15.47 -6.38
N SER A 82 -5.15 15.80 -7.32
CA SER A 82 -5.48 16.80 -8.36
C SER A 82 -6.54 16.24 -9.33
N SER A 83 -7.07 17.08 -10.20
CA SER A 83 -8.12 16.69 -11.14
C SER A 83 -7.66 15.75 -12.26
N ASN A 84 -6.35 15.70 -12.53
CA ASN A 84 -5.75 14.94 -13.63
C ASN A 84 -5.33 13.52 -13.24
N TRP A 85 -6.16 12.84 -12.45
CA TRP A 85 -6.06 11.42 -12.16
C TRP A 85 -7.26 10.65 -12.71
N GLU A 86 -6.97 9.52 -13.32
CA GLU A 86 -7.96 8.50 -13.67
C GLU A 86 -7.92 7.39 -12.61
N PHE A 87 -9.09 6.96 -12.14
CA PHE A 87 -9.23 6.02 -11.03
C PHE A 87 -9.70 4.66 -11.53
N TYR A 88 -8.99 3.61 -11.13
CA TYR A 88 -9.27 2.23 -11.50
C TYR A 88 -9.59 1.37 -10.28
N SER A 89 -10.56 0.47 -10.45
CA SER A 89 -10.92 -0.49 -9.43
C SER A 89 -11.30 -1.82 -10.10
N VAL A 90 -11.10 -2.93 -9.40
CA VAL A 90 -11.60 -4.24 -9.87
C VAL A 90 -13.12 -4.27 -10.04
N LEU A 91 -13.83 -3.42 -9.29
CA LEU A 91 -15.29 -3.28 -9.40
C LEU A 91 -15.71 -2.47 -10.63
N LYS A 92 -14.83 -1.65 -11.19
CA LYS A 92 -15.03 -0.88 -12.42
C LYS A 92 -13.84 -1.12 -13.36
N PRO A 93 -13.76 -2.29 -14.00
CA PRO A 93 -12.65 -2.62 -14.87
C PRO A 93 -12.67 -1.77 -16.13
N ILE A 94 -11.55 -1.12 -16.43
CA ILE A 94 -11.36 -0.37 -17.67
C ILE A 94 -10.48 -1.21 -18.62
N LYS A 95 -10.87 -1.25 -19.88
CA LYS A 95 -10.15 -1.99 -20.92
C LYS A 95 -8.72 -1.44 -21.08
N GLY A 96 -7.73 -2.31 -21.06
CA GLY A 96 -6.31 -1.96 -21.24
C GLY A 96 -5.57 -1.61 -19.95
N PHE A 97 -6.21 -1.65 -18.78
CA PHE A 97 -5.53 -1.49 -17.51
C PHE A 97 -4.77 -2.76 -17.14
N ASN A 98 -3.47 -2.63 -16.90
CA ASN A 98 -2.60 -3.75 -16.57
C ASN A 98 -2.73 -4.07 -15.07
N ARG A 99 -3.22 -5.28 -14.76
CA ARG A 99 -3.46 -5.71 -13.38
C ARG A 99 -2.35 -6.64 -12.94
N TYR A 100 -1.60 -6.23 -11.96
CA TYR A 100 -0.51 -7.04 -11.37
C TYR A 100 -0.94 -7.89 -10.18
N GLY A 101 -2.25 -8.09 -9.96
CA GLY A 101 -2.75 -8.82 -8.78
C GLY A 101 -2.49 -8.08 -7.46
N LEU A 102 -1.97 -6.88 -7.50
CA LEU A 102 -1.82 -5.96 -6.37
C LEU A 102 -3.07 -5.11 -6.21
N PRO A 103 -3.11 -4.22 -5.21
CA PRO A 103 -4.36 -3.87 -4.56
C PRO A 103 -5.50 -3.66 -5.56
N LEU A 104 -6.70 -3.87 -5.11
CA LEU A 104 -7.95 -3.85 -5.89
C LEU A 104 -8.19 -2.54 -6.68
N SER A 105 -7.27 -1.60 -6.62
CA SER A 105 -7.35 -0.28 -7.24
C SER A 105 -6.00 0.28 -7.66
N ALA A 106 -6.01 1.24 -8.57
CA ALA A 106 -4.86 2.06 -8.97
C ALA A 106 -5.34 3.43 -9.46
N ILE A 107 -4.40 4.36 -9.60
CA ILE A 107 -4.64 5.66 -10.23
C ILE A 107 -3.63 5.86 -11.36
N LYS A 108 -4.06 6.51 -12.43
CA LYS A 108 -3.22 6.84 -13.59
C LYS A 108 -3.24 8.33 -13.83
N ALA A 109 -2.06 8.92 -13.93
CA ALA A 109 -1.92 10.31 -14.32
C ALA A 109 -2.31 10.50 -15.80
N ILE A 110 -3.21 11.42 -16.07
CA ILE A 110 -3.66 11.78 -17.43
C ILE A 110 -3.07 13.12 -17.85
N GLU A 111 -2.96 13.34 -19.14
CA GLU A 111 -2.62 14.65 -19.66
C GLU A 111 -3.79 15.61 -19.43
N ASP A 112 -3.49 16.73 -18.81
CA ASP A 112 -4.40 17.87 -18.72
C ASP A 112 -4.00 18.91 -19.77
N SER A 113 -4.98 19.67 -20.26
CA SER A 113 -4.78 20.79 -21.20
C SER A 113 -3.79 21.86 -20.69
N SER A 114 -3.59 21.92 -19.39
CA SER A 114 -2.60 22.79 -18.71
C SER A 114 -1.18 22.26 -18.73
N SER A 115 -0.92 21.04 -19.23
CA SER A 115 0.35 20.32 -19.09
C SER A 115 0.83 20.16 -17.64
N ALA A 116 -0.06 20.31 -16.68
CA ALA A 116 0.25 20.18 -15.26
C ALA A 116 0.50 18.72 -14.89
N LYS A 117 1.48 18.51 -14.03
CA LYS A 117 1.72 17.19 -13.43
C LYS A 117 0.54 16.77 -12.56
N ALA A 118 0.22 15.48 -12.59
CA ALA A 118 -0.74 14.92 -11.65
C ALA A 118 -0.14 14.91 -10.24
N SER A 119 -0.84 15.48 -9.28
CA SER A 119 -0.37 15.51 -7.89
C SER A 119 -1.25 14.69 -6.96
N LEU A 120 -0.58 13.97 -6.06
CA LEU A 120 -1.17 13.19 -4.97
C LEU A 120 -0.54 13.63 -3.67
N SER A 121 -1.35 14.10 -2.73
CA SER A 121 -0.91 14.33 -1.34
C SER A 121 -1.38 13.18 -0.47
N ILE A 122 -0.44 12.64 0.32
CA ILE A 122 -0.64 11.55 1.27
C ILE A 122 -0.49 12.14 2.66
N HIS A 123 -1.54 12.06 3.46
CA HIS A 123 -1.52 12.53 4.84
C HIS A 123 -1.52 11.33 5.79
N PHE A 124 -0.51 11.25 6.65
CA PHE A 124 -0.39 10.22 7.69
C PHE A 124 -0.98 10.73 9.00
N HIS A 125 -2.02 10.08 9.49
CA HIS A 125 -2.61 10.40 10.81
C HIS A 125 -1.67 10.01 11.95
N ARG A 126 -0.76 9.07 11.70
CA ARG A 126 0.38 8.71 12.55
C ARG A 126 1.58 8.43 11.67
N LEU A 127 2.73 8.97 12.03
CA LEU A 127 3.95 8.75 11.28
C LEU A 127 4.31 7.26 11.21
N PRO A 128 4.62 6.75 10.02
CA PRO A 128 5.19 5.42 9.86
C PRO A 128 6.47 5.25 10.68
N GLN A 129 6.63 4.10 11.31
CA GLN A 129 7.85 3.76 12.08
C GLN A 129 8.81 2.87 11.28
N CYS A 130 8.53 2.69 10.00
CA CYS A 130 9.33 1.92 9.03
C CYS A 130 9.30 2.61 7.69
N ASP A 131 10.15 2.17 6.79
CA ASP A 131 10.23 2.69 5.44
C ASP A 131 8.90 2.53 4.70
N LEU A 132 8.66 3.42 3.75
CA LEU A 132 7.49 3.43 2.88
C LEU A 132 7.90 2.98 1.48
N LYS A 133 7.22 1.96 0.94
CA LYS A 133 7.35 1.58 -0.46
C LYS A 133 6.14 2.11 -1.24
N ILE A 134 6.39 2.77 -2.36
CA ILE A 134 5.35 3.27 -3.27
C ILE A 134 5.42 2.44 -4.55
N TYR A 135 4.37 1.70 -4.85
CA TYR A 135 4.30 0.84 -6.04
C TYR A 135 3.76 1.59 -7.25
N TYR A 136 4.48 1.48 -8.36
CA TYR A 136 4.17 2.18 -9.61
C TYR A 136 4.53 1.36 -10.85
N SER A 137 4.00 1.78 -12.00
CA SER A 137 4.49 1.40 -13.33
C SER A 137 4.42 2.58 -14.30
N SER A 138 5.14 2.46 -15.41
CA SER A 138 5.12 3.43 -16.51
C SER A 138 5.07 2.68 -17.83
N PRO A 139 3.90 2.14 -18.24
CA PRO A 139 3.83 1.15 -19.31
C PRO A 139 4.24 1.69 -20.68
N ASN A 140 3.98 2.94 -21.00
CA ASN A 140 4.01 3.45 -22.36
C ASN A 140 5.19 4.37 -22.67
N ARG A 141 5.79 5.03 -21.68
CA ARG A 141 6.88 6.01 -21.88
C ARG A 141 7.74 6.18 -20.65
N GLU A 142 8.87 6.83 -20.82
CA GLU A 142 9.65 7.34 -19.69
C GLU A 142 8.87 8.43 -18.96
N ASN A 143 8.95 8.45 -17.66
CA ASN A 143 8.23 9.35 -16.79
C ASN A 143 9.10 9.81 -15.63
N ARG A 144 8.59 10.73 -14.85
CA ARG A 144 9.26 11.26 -13.67
C ARG A 144 8.30 11.32 -12.49
N ILE A 145 8.81 10.99 -11.32
CA ILE A 145 8.10 11.14 -10.05
C ILE A 145 8.92 12.06 -9.16
N LEU A 146 8.37 13.23 -8.82
CA LEU A 146 8.91 14.10 -7.80
C LEU A 146 8.23 13.78 -6.48
N ILE A 147 9.02 13.59 -5.43
CA ILE A 147 8.52 13.31 -4.08
C ILE A 147 9.03 14.40 -3.15
N SER A 148 8.12 15.02 -2.43
CA SER A 148 8.43 16.03 -1.41
C SER A 148 7.67 15.74 -0.11
N ASN A 149 8.22 16.22 0.99
CA ASN A 149 7.54 16.27 2.28
C ASN A 149 7.20 17.74 2.64
N ASP A 150 6.75 17.98 3.86
CA ASP A 150 6.39 19.32 4.33
C ASP A 150 7.56 20.31 4.33
N GLN A 151 8.79 19.86 4.23
CA GLN A 151 10.01 20.68 4.41
C GLN A 151 10.82 20.83 3.13
N THR A 152 10.93 19.78 2.32
CA THR A 152 11.84 19.74 1.19
C THR A 152 11.45 18.70 0.14
N GLN A 153 12.06 18.81 -1.04
CA GLN A 153 12.06 17.73 -2.02
C GLN A 153 12.95 16.58 -1.52
N ILE A 154 12.36 15.39 -1.40
CA ILE A 154 13.03 14.17 -0.95
C ILE A 154 13.73 13.48 -2.13
N SER A 155 13.02 13.35 -3.26
CA SER A 155 13.47 12.52 -4.38
C SER A 155 12.94 13.04 -5.71
N ASP A 156 13.71 12.74 -6.75
CA ASP A 156 13.38 13.00 -8.15
C ASP A 156 13.77 11.74 -8.92
N VAL A 157 12.79 10.93 -9.24
CA VAL A 157 12.99 9.59 -9.80
C VAL A 157 12.64 9.57 -11.27
N ALA A 158 13.64 9.32 -12.11
CA ALA A 158 13.42 8.98 -13.51
C ALA A 158 12.93 7.52 -13.62
N VAL A 159 11.82 7.33 -14.28
CA VAL A 159 11.13 6.05 -14.44
C VAL A 159 11.23 5.62 -15.89
N ALA A 160 12.00 4.56 -16.15
CA ALA A 160 12.07 3.99 -17.50
C ALA A 160 10.72 3.37 -17.90
N ALA A 161 10.40 3.48 -19.20
CA ALA A 161 9.24 2.82 -19.79
C ALA A 161 9.26 1.31 -19.51
N GLY A 162 8.10 0.74 -19.29
CA GLY A 162 7.92 -0.69 -19.07
C GLY A 162 6.71 -1.00 -18.19
N ALA A 163 6.04 -2.08 -18.53
CA ALA A 163 4.84 -2.53 -17.83
C ALA A 163 5.12 -3.26 -16.51
N ASN A 164 6.37 -3.41 -16.11
CA ASN A 164 6.72 -4.10 -14.87
C ASN A 164 6.40 -3.22 -13.66
N LEU A 165 5.83 -3.85 -12.64
CA LEU A 165 5.64 -3.23 -11.35
C LEU A 165 6.98 -2.96 -10.68
N LYS A 166 7.19 -1.74 -10.25
CA LYS A 166 8.37 -1.26 -9.53
C LYS A 166 7.95 -0.60 -8.23
N HIS A 167 8.90 -0.31 -7.37
CA HIS A 167 8.64 0.49 -6.17
C HIS A 167 9.79 1.48 -5.90
N ILE A 168 9.44 2.58 -5.25
CA ILE A 168 10.37 3.53 -4.64
C ILE A 168 10.33 3.29 -3.14
N VAL A 169 11.49 3.30 -2.50
CA VAL A 169 11.60 3.26 -1.03
C VAL A 169 11.87 4.66 -0.52
N ILE A 170 11.07 5.12 0.42
CA ILE A 170 11.26 6.37 1.16
C ILE A 170 11.68 5.98 2.58
N PRO A 171 12.88 6.30 3.03
CA PRO A 171 13.34 6.06 4.38
C PRO A 171 12.42 6.75 5.41
N LYS A 172 12.17 6.08 6.53
CA LYS A 172 11.27 6.59 7.58
C LYS A 172 11.66 7.97 8.09
N GLU A 173 12.97 8.29 8.10
CA GLU A 173 13.51 9.58 8.54
C GLU A 173 13.10 10.75 7.63
N GLN A 174 12.72 10.46 6.40
CA GLN A 174 12.27 11.45 5.41
C GLN A 174 10.74 11.60 5.38
N ILE A 175 10.02 10.74 6.09
CA ILE A 175 8.55 10.76 6.12
C ILE A 175 8.09 11.76 7.17
N THR A 176 7.33 12.76 6.73
CA THR A 176 6.62 13.70 7.60
C THR A 176 5.12 13.42 7.57
N THR A 177 4.34 14.25 8.22
CA THR A 177 2.88 14.13 8.24
C THR A 177 2.27 14.14 6.83
N ASN A 178 2.89 14.86 5.91
CA ASN A 178 2.45 14.92 4.51
C ASN A 178 3.58 14.52 3.57
N LEU A 179 3.25 13.71 2.58
CA LEU A 179 4.06 13.48 1.39
C LEU A 179 3.28 13.94 0.16
N LYS A 180 3.96 14.58 -0.76
CA LYS A 180 3.40 14.96 -2.06
C LYS A 180 4.17 14.26 -3.17
N LEU A 181 3.43 13.64 -4.08
CA LEU A 181 3.94 13.07 -5.32
C LEU A 181 3.45 13.92 -6.48
N GLU A 182 4.36 14.27 -7.39
CA GLU A 182 4.03 14.91 -8.67
C GLU A 182 4.51 14.02 -9.79
N CYS A 183 3.58 13.55 -10.61
CA CYS A 183 3.78 12.51 -11.60
C CYS A 183 3.53 13.03 -13.00
N ASP A 184 4.37 12.64 -13.96
CA ASP A 184 4.11 12.88 -15.37
C ASP A 184 2.95 12.03 -15.84
N ALA A 185 2.27 12.48 -16.91
CA ALA A 185 1.14 11.77 -17.50
C ALA A 185 1.52 10.37 -18.00
N GLY A 186 0.63 9.41 -17.81
CA GLY A 186 0.84 8.01 -18.17
C GLY A 186 1.43 7.14 -17.05
N LEU A 187 1.88 7.74 -15.94
CA LEU A 187 2.34 6.99 -14.76
C LEU A 187 1.15 6.38 -14.02
N GLU A 188 1.32 5.17 -13.56
CA GLU A 188 0.32 4.44 -12.78
C GLU A 188 0.84 4.20 -11.35
N LEU A 189 0.02 4.51 -10.33
CA LEU A 189 0.29 4.23 -8.92
C LEU A 189 -0.70 3.18 -8.41
N TYR A 190 -0.21 2.23 -7.62
CA TYR A 190 -1.00 1.06 -7.18
C TYR A 190 -1.25 1.04 -5.67
N GLY A 191 -0.29 1.47 -4.88
CA GLY A 191 -0.43 1.42 -3.42
C GLY A 191 0.83 1.79 -2.70
N LEU A 192 0.67 1.84 -1.39
CA LEU A 192 1.74 2.05 -0.42
C LEU A 192 1.96 0.76 0.36
N ASP A 193 3.19 0.43 0.70
CA ASP A 193 3.49 -0.62 1.68
C ASP A 193 4.28 -0.01 2.84
N ILE A 194 3.70 -0.09 4.02
CA ILE A 194 4.29 0.33 5.28
C ILE A 194 4.58 -0.94 6.08
N SER A 195 5.69 -1.59 5.78
CA SER A 195 6.10 -2.81 6.47
C SER A 195 7.57 -2.74 6.83
N ALA A 196 7.91 -3.21 8.02
CA ALA A 196 9.29 -3.51 8.37
C ALA A 196 9.76 -4.71 7.54
N ASP A 197 10.97 -4.65 7.02
CA ASP A 197 11.63 -5.77 6.33
C ASP A 197 12.07 -6.83 7.33
#